data_b6700d1bc81bef8bcef6d7e38ce7e0f7
#
_entry.id   b6700d1bc81bef8bcef6d7e38ce7e0f7
#
_cell.length_a   1.000
_cell.length_b   1.000
_cell.length_c   1.000
_cell.angle_alpha   90.00
_cell.angle_beta   90.00
_cell.angle_gamma   90.00
#
_symmetry.space_group_name_H-M   'P 1'
#
loop_
_entity.id
_entity.type
_entity.pdbx_description
1 polymer ?
#
loop_
_entity_poly.entity_id
_entity_poly.type
_entity_poly.pdbx_seq_one_letter_code
_entity_poly.pdbx_strand_id
1 'polypeptide(L)'
;LLSPEEVTAVAQAHRNMKDTFIEDPSIQSINKRIQKESSLINGAVSLSVDLGTKNAWENSLVTQLNDIPFGYIGKGAQCIIKTELALSHKKAQNAQIILLEEPESHLSFSKLNELISSIRKKYDGKQIIISTHSSFVANKLGLDHLLLLENHKVTKITELASADFFRKIAGYDTLRMLLCKKAILVEGDSDELIIQKAYMNLHNGKLPIEDGIDVISVGTSFLRFLEIADRLGVFVAVVTDNDGNVEGLEQKYKNYLGKNQKPNIKICYDKTVDTGTLKIGGSDYNYNTLEPKLLKANGENLELFNKLFDTTYSSIDDLRRYMKYHKTECALKVFDSEREIKFPQYILEAVRDEK
;
A
#
# COMPACT_ATOMS: atom_id res chain seq x y z
N LEU A 1 10.54 -20.78 -25.80
CA LEU A 1 9.83 -21.96 -25.32
C LEU A 1 10.01 -23.14 -26.26
N LEU A 2 10.01 -22.92 -27.58
CA LEU A 2 10.13 -23.97 -28.60
C LEU A 2 11.58 -24.21 -28.98
N SER A 3 11.95 -25.48 -29.21
CA SER A 3 13.24 -25.82 -29.83
C SER A 3 13.24 -25.45 -31.31
N PRO A 4 14.41 -25.34 -31.99
CA PRO A 4 14.46 -25.08 -33.44
C PRO A 4 13.67 -26.11 -34.29
N GLU A 5 13.66 -27.36 -33.85
CA GLU A 5 12.91 -28.46 -34.52
C GLU A 5 11.41 -28.26 -34.33
N GLU A 6 10.95 -27.89 -33.14
CA GLU A 6 9.55 -27.58 -32.84
C GLU A 6 9.06 -26.37 -33.63
N VAL A 7 9.89 -25.31 -33.74
CA VAL A 7 9.61 -24.13 -34.57
C VAL A 7 9.38 -24.54 -36.01
N THR A 8 10.24 -25.40 -36.57
CA THR A 8 10.14 -25.90 -37.91
C THR A 8 8.86 -26.74 -38.11
N ALA A 9 8.56 -27.64 -37.16
CA ALA A 9 7.37 -28.46 -37.20
C ALA A 9 6.07 -27.64 -37.14
N VAL A 10 6.00 -26.62 -36.30
CA VAL A 10 4.83 -25.71 -36.21
C VAL A 10 4.68 -24.89 -37.49
N ALA A 11 5.78 -24.35 -38.02
CA ALA A 11 5.77 -23.63 -39.29
C ALA A 11 5.24 -24.49 -40.45
N GLN A 12 5.68 -25.77 -40.53
CA GLN A 12 5.21 -26.73 -41.50
C GLN A 12 3.71 -27.05 -41.36
N ALA A 13 3.26 -27.31 -40.14
CA ALA A 13 1.85 -27.58 -39.85
C ALA A 13 0.96 -26.38 -40.22
N HIS A 14 1.41 -25.15 -39.93
CA HIS A 14 0.67 -23.92 -40.32
C HIS A 14 0.60 -23.75 -41.85
N ARG A 15 1.67 -24.07 -42.59
CA ARG A 15 1.69 -24.05 -44.05
C ARG A 15 0.70 -25.08 -44.59
N ASN A 16 0.74 -26.32 -44.10
CA ASN A 16 -0.17 -27.38 -44.52
C ASN A 16 -1.66 -27.00 -44.29
N MET A 17 -1.94 -26.35 -43.14
CA MET A 17 -3.27 -25.84 -42.84
C MET A 17 -3.75 -24.81 -43.90
N LYS A 18 -2.88 -23.89 -44.33
CA LYS A 18 -3.18 -22.88 -45.34
C LYS A 18 -3.41 -23.54 -46.73
N ASP A 19 -2.60 -24.52 -47.09
CA ASP A 19 -2.74 -25.26 -48.34
C ASP A 19 -4.06 -26.03 -48.35
N THR A 20 -4.40 -26.73 -47.25
CA THR A 20 -5.68 -27.43 -47.09
C THR A 20 -6.88 -26.48 -47.22
N PHE A 21 -6.78 -25.26 -46.66
CA PHE A 21 -7.85 -24.25 -46.79
C PHE A 21 -8.08 -23.82 -48.21
N ILE A 22 -7.02 -23.61 -48.99
CA ILE A 22 -7.12 -23.24 -50.43
C ILE A 22 -7.75 -24.37 -51.25
N GLU A 23 -7.48 -25.62 -50.91
CA GLU A 23 -7.99 -26.82 -51.57
C GLU A 23 -9.42 -27.18 -51.14
N ASP A 24 -9.96 -26.55 -50.09
CA ASP A 24 -11.32 -26.82 -49.60
C ASP A 24 -12.36 -26.65 -50.75
N PRO A 25 -13.29 -27.61 -50.95
CA PRO A 25 -14.29 -27.56 -52.00
C PRO A 25 -15.14 -26.27 -51.97
N SER A 26 -15.41 -25.73 -50.81
CA SER A 26 -16.19 -24.49 -50.68
C SER A 26 -15.41 -23.29 -51.23
N ILE A 27 -14.12 -23.20 -50.95
CA ILE A 27 -13.23 -22.14 -51.45
C ILE A 27 -13.05 -22.26 -52.95
N GLN A 28 -12.87 -23.48 -53.48
CA GLN A 28 -12.79 -23.76 -54.89
C GLN A 28 -14.10 -23.37 -55.62
N SER A 29 -15.25 -23.65 -55.01
CA SER A 29 -16.56 -23.26 -55.57
C SER A 29 -16.71 -21.73 -55.64
N ILE A 30 -16.30 -21.02 -54.57
CA ILE A 30 -16.32 -19.56 -54.55
C ILE A 30 -15.37 -18.98 -55.59
N ASN A 31 -14.17 -19.51 -55.71
CA ASN A 31 -13.21 -19.07 -56.72
C ASN A 31 -13.72 -19.26 -58.14
N LYS A 32 -14.38 -20.40 -58.45
CA LYS A 32 -15.04 -20.63 -59.78
C LYS A 32 -16.15 -19.60 -60.07
N ARG A 33 -16.91 -19.20 -59.00
CA ARG A 33 -17.95 -18.19 -59.16
C ARG A 33 -17.35 -16.80 -59.38
N ILE A 34 -16.32 -16.41 -58.63
CA ILE A 34 -15.61 -15.13 -58.78
C ILE A 34 -15.03 -15.02 -60.20
N GLN A 35 -14.41 -16.07 -60.73
CA GLN A 35 -13.87 -16.10 -62.12
C GLN A 35 -14.93 -15.91 -63.17
N LYS A 36 -16.14 -16.44 -62.95
CA LYS A 36 -17.27 -16.27 -63.89
C LYS A 36 -17.84 -14.86 -63.93
N GLU A 37 -17.84 -14.20 -62.77
CA GLU A 37 -18.47 -12.89 -62.62
C GLU A 37 -17.46 -11.70 -62.79
N SER A 38 -16.17 -11.96 -62.83
CA SER A 38 -15.14 -10.90 -63.04
C SER A 38 -14.89 -10.70 -64.56
N SER A 39 -15.78 -9.93 -65.18
CA SER A 39 -15.68 -9.60 -66.63
C SER A 39 -14.89 -8.30 -66.91
N LEU A 40 -14.48 -7.56 -65.92
CA LEU A 40 -13.86 -6.23 -66.08
C LEU A 40 -12.33 -6.24 -66.01
N ILE A 41 -11.72 -7.40 -65.66
CA ILE A 41 -10.25 -7.50 -65.40
C ILE A 41 -9.73 -8.63 -66.34
N ASN A 42 -8.70 -8.30 -67.12
CA ASN A 42 -7.95 -9.32 -67.90
C ASN A 42 -7.03 -10.09 -66.89
N GLY A 43 -7.57 -11.15 -66.28
CA GLY A 43 -6.84 -11.99 -65.32
C GLY A 43 -7.77 -12.84 -64.47
N ALA A 44 -7.28 -13.96 -63.95
CA ALA A 44 -8.02 -14.82 -63.02
C ALA A 44 -8.00 -14.23 -61.60
N VAL A 45 -9.15 -13.74 -61.14
CA VAL A 45 -9.35 -13.30 -59.75
C VAL A 45 -9.71 -14.50 -58.88
N SER A 46 -9.04 -14.68 -57.75
CA SER A 46 -9.31 -15.75 -56.81
C SER A 46 -9.06 -15.31 -55.35
N LEU A 47 -9.78 -15.93 -54.43
CA LEU A 47 -9.49 -15.85 -53.00
C LEU A 47 -8.36 -16.82 -52.67
N SER A 48 -7.38 -16.35 -51.93
CA SER A 48 -6.28 -17.15 -51.42
C SER A 48 -5.93 -16.71 -49.99
N VAL A 49 -5.17 -17.52 -49.29
CA VAL A 49 -4.65 -17.16 -47.96
C VAL A 49 -3.39 -16.31 -48.13
N ASP A 50 -3.30 -15.22 -47.40
CA ASP A 50 -2.10 -14.39 -47.37
C ASP A 50 -0.91 -15.17 -46.74
N LEU A 51 0.11 -15.43 -47.56
CA LEU A 51 1.34 -16.11 -47.20
C LEU A 51 2.45 -15.11 -46.79
N GLY A 52 2.13 -13.81 -46.75
CA GLY A 52 3.09 -12.78 -46.38
C GLY A 52 3.59 -12.89 -44.91
N THR A 53 4.72 -12.28 -44.65
CA THR A 53 5.37 -12.30 -43.32
C THR A 53 4.51 -11.72 -42.18
N LYS A 54 3.52 -10.86 -42.52
CA LYS A 54 2.58 -10.31 -41.55
C LYS A 54 1.60 -11.35 -40.99
N ASN A 55 1.34 -12.43 -41.74
CA ASN A 55 0.48 -13.55 -41.36
C ASN A 55 1.30 -14.82 -41.08
N ALA A 56 2.52 -14.64 -40.55
CA ALA A 56 3.33 -15.74 -40.08
C ALA A 56 2.65 -16.52 -38.95
N TRP A 57 3.00 -17.78 -38.79
CA TRP A 57 2.40 -18.69 -37.81
C TRP A 57 2.53 -18.15 -36.39
N GLU A 58 3.61 -17.40 -36.08
CA GLU A 58 3.86 -16.78 -34.79
C GLU A 58 2.71 -15.83 -34.34
N ASN A 59 2.13 -15.12 -35.30
CA ASN A 59 1.01 -14.21 -35.06
C ASN A 59 -0.34 -14.94 -34.94
N SER A 60 -0.40 -16.20 -35.38
CA SER A 60 -1.60 -17.03 -35.30
C SER A 60 -1.69 -17.87 -34.06
N LEU A 61 -0.62 -17.96 -33.26
CA LEU A 61 -0.63 -18.69 -32.00
C LEU A 61 -1.19 -17.83 -30.87
N VAL A 62 -2.16 -18.39 -30.18
CA VAL A 62 -2.78 -17.75 -28.96
C VAL A 62 -2.62 -18.69 -27.79
N THR A 63 -2.06 -18.15 -26.72
CA THR A 63 -2.06 -18.85 -25.43
C THR A 63 -3.49 -18.96 -24.91
N GLN A 64 -3.87 -20.13 -24.40
CA GLN A 64 -5.19 -20.38 -23.84
C GLN A 64 -5.06 -20.92 -22.40
N LEU A 65 -6.06 -20.63 -21.58
CA LEU A 65 -6.26 -21.21 -20.25
C LEU A 65 -7.66 -21.84 -20.23
N ASN A 66 -7.75 -23.17 -20.10
CA ASN A 66 -9.02 -23.90 -20.16
C ASN A 66 -9.84 -23.54 -21.41
N ASP A 67 -9.22 -23.57 -22.58
CA ASP A 67 -9.79 -23.23 -23.90
C ASP A 67 -10.24 -21.77 -24.07
N ILE A 68 -9.97 -20.91 -23.07
CA ILE A 68 -10.25 -19.48 -23.17
C ILE A 68 -8.99 -18.76 -23.66
N PRO A 69 -9.05 -18.02 -24.79
CA PRO A 69 -7.90 -17.27 -25.28
C PRO A 69 -7.39 -16.24 -24.27
N PHE A 70 -6.07 -16.06 -24.22
CA PHE A 70 -5.37 -15.21 -23.24
C PHE A 70 -5.95 -13.78 -23.12
N GLY A 71 -6.40 -13.19 -24.22
CA GLY A 71 -6.99 -11.84 -24.20
C GLY A 71 -8.31 -11.74 -23.43
N TYR A 72 -9.02 -12.84 -23.22
CA TYR A 72 -10.34 -12.90 -22.57
C TYR A 72 -10.29 -13.35 -21.10
N ILE A 73 -9.15 -13.78 -20.60
CA ILE A 73 -8.98 -14.11 -19.18
C ILE A 73 -8.68 -12.88 -18.34
N GLY A 74 -8.97 -12.94 -17.04
CA GLY A 74 -8.74 -11.84 -16.11
C GLY A 74 -7.26 -11.42 -16.03
N LYS A 75 -6.98 -10.12 -15.82
CA LYS A 75 -5.63 -9.54 -15.79
C LYS A 75 -4.68 -10.24 -14.81
N GLY A 76 -5.18 -10.64 -13.62
CA GLY A 76 -4.38 -11.38 -12.64
C GLY A 76 -3.91 -12.74 -13.17
N ALA A 77 -4.79 -13.51 -13.83
CA ALA A 77 -4.41 -14.77 -14.47
C ALA A 77 -3.42 -14.54 -15.62
N GLN A 78 -3.62 -13.47 -16.42
CA GLN A 78 -2.65 -13.07 -17.45
C GLN A 78 -1.26 -12.79 -16.84
N CYS A 79 -1.20 -12.09 -15.71
CA CYS A 79 0.06 -11.79 -15.02
C CYS A 79 0.80 -13.06 -14.60
N ILE A 80 0.09 -14.01 -13.95
CA ILE A 80 0.66 -15.30 -13.53
C ILE A 80 1.18 -16.08 -14.74
N ILE A 81 0.37 -16.25 -15.78
CA ILE A 81 0.75 -17.00 -17.00
C ILE A 81 1.96 -16.37 -17.67
N LYS A 82 2.00 -15.03 -17.83
CA LYS A 82 3.18 -14.33 -18.39
C LYS A 82 4.43 -14.61 -17.58
N THR A 83 4.35 -14.51 -16.27
CA THR A 83 5.47 -14.74 -15.36
C THR A 83 5.95 -16.19 -15.44
N GLU A 84 5.05 -17.16 -15.43
CA GLU A 84 5.39 -18.58 -15.53
C GLU A 84 6.01 -18.94 -16.89
N LEU A 85 5.47 -18.42 -17.98
CA LEU A 85 6.00 -18.64 -19.32
C LEU A 85 7.40 -17.99 -19.48
N ALA A 86 7.57 -16.75 -18.99
CA ALA A 86 8.87 -16.07 -19.03
C ALA A 86 9.93 -16.86 -18.23
N LEU A 87 9.58 -17.31 -17.04
CA LEU A 87 10.48 -18.07 -16.17
C LEU A 87 10.73 -19.51 -16.67
N SER A 88 9.83 -20.10 -17.47
CA SER A 88 10.01 -21.43 -18.05
C SER A 88 10.94 -21.43 -19.25
N HIS A 89 11.25 -20.27 -19.81
CA HIS A 89 12.13 -20.17 -20.96
C HIS A 89 13.54 -20.67 -20.63
N LYS A 90 14.18 -21.43 -21.55
CA LYS A 90 15.54 -21.99 -21.36
C LYS A 90 16.58 -20.93 -20.92
N LYS A 91 16.50 -19.71 -21.47
CA LYS A 91 17.39 -18.61 -21.06
C LYS A 91 17.18 -18.19 -19.61
N ALA A 92 15.94 -18.18 -19.12
CA ALA A 92 15.64 -17.87 -17.72
C ALA A 92 16.11 -18.99 -16.78
N GLN A 93 16.01 -20.25 -17.21
CA GLN A 93 16.52 -21.38 -16.42
C GLN A 93 18.05 -21.29 -16.20
N ASN A 94 18.80 -20.80 -17.19
CA ASN A 94 20.25 -20.61 -17.14
C ASN A 94 20.66 -19.26 -16.52
N ALA A 95 19.74 -18.32 -16.34
CA ALA A 95 20.04 -17.02 -15.73
C ALA A 95 20.39 -17.18 -14.25
N GLN A 96 21.41 -16.47 -13.79
CA GLN A 96 21.79 -16.39 -12.38
C GLN A 96 20.97 -15.33 -11.62
N ILE A 97 20.44 -14.34 -12.34
CA ILE A 97 19.68 -13.21 -11.78
C ILE A 97 18.31 -13.18 -12.47
N ILE A 98 17.26 -13.05 -11.65
CA ILE A 98 15.87 -12.89 -12.08
C ILE A 98 15.42 -11.49 -11.63
N LEU A 99 14.92 -10.69 -12.57
CA LEU A 99 14.35 -9.37 -12.29
C LEU A 99 12.83 -9.46 -12.43
N LEU A 100 12.11 -9.02 -11.39
CA LEU A 100 10.66 -8.94 -11.37
C LEU A 100 10.23 -7.50 -11.07
N GLU A 101 9.43 -6.93 -11.94
CA GLU A 101 8.89 -5.58 -11.78
C GLU A 101 7.41 -5.68 -11.39
N GLU A 102 7.06 -5.07 -10.26
CA GLU A 102 5.71 -4.97 -9.70
C GLU A 102 4.88 -6.27 -9.81
N PRO A 103 5.34 -7.37 -9.21
CA PRO A 103 4.66 -8.67 -9.34
C PRO A 103 3.25 -8.68 -8.73
N GLU A 104 2.90 -7.68 -7.92
CA GLU A 104 1.58 -7.46 -7.34
C GLU A 104 0.54 -6.95 -8.33
N SER A 105 0.94 -6.45 -9.48
CA SER A 105 0.03 -5.83 -10.45
C SER A 105 -1.11 -6.76 -10.85
N HIS A 106 -2.35 -6.32 -10.58
CA HIS A 106 -3.59 -7.06 -10.84
C HIS A 106 -3.79 -8.36 -10.06
N LEU A 107 -2.97 -8.66 -9.04
CA LEU A 107 -3.12 -9.86 -8.21
C LEU A 107 -3.84 -9.57 -6.90
N SER A 108 -4.70 -10.49 -6.47
CA SER A 108 -5.19 -10.49 -5.10
C SER A 108 -4.06 -10.90 -4.14
N PHE A 109 -4.22 -10.54 -2.88
CA PHE A 109 -3.27 -10.87 -1.80
C PHE A 109 -2.87 -12.37 -1.77
N SER A 110 -3.85 -13.28 -1.88
CA SER A 110 -3.58 -14.72 -1.86
C SER A 110 -2.79 -15.18 -3.08
N LYS A 111 -3.16 -14.68 -4.27
CA LYS A 111 -2.48 -15.04 -5.52
C LYS A 111 -1.05 -14.51 -5.59
N LEU A 112 -0.81 -13.31 -5.06
CA LEU A 112 0.54 -12.77 -4.93
C LEU A 112 1.41 -13.63 -4.01
N ASN A 113 0.86 -14.05 -2.86
CA ASN A 113 1.55 -14.97 -1.94
C ASN A 113 1.92 -16.30 -2.59
N GLU A 114 0.99 -16.90 -3.34
CA GLU A 114 1.22 -18.13 -4.09
C GLU A 114 2.36 -17.95 -5.10
N LEU A 115 2.31 -16.86 -5.90
CA LEU A 115 3.31 -16.55 -6.91
C LEU A 115 4.72 -16.40 -6.29
N ILE A 116 4.87 -15.54 -5.27
CA ILE A 116 6.17 -15.31 -4.61
C ILE A 116 6.69 -16.59 -3.97
N SER A 117 5.83 -17.36 -3.31
CA SER A 117 6.23 -18.63 -2.68
C SER A 117 6.68 -19.66 -3.73
N SER A 118 6.00 -19.72 -4.86
CA SER A 118 6.34 -20.59 -5.99
C SER A 118 7.69 -20.21 -6.60
N ILE A 119 7.93 -18.92 -6.83
CA ILE A 119 9.18 -18.40 -7.37
C ILE A 119 10.35 -18.75 -6.44
N ARG A 120 10.20 -18.48 -5.13
CA ARG A 120 11.26 -18.80 -4.14
C ARG A 120 11.62 -20.28 -4.12
N LYS A 121 10.61 -21.17 -4.15
CA LYS A 121 10.87 -22.62 -4.16
C LYS A 121 11.51 -23.12 -5.44
N LYS A 122 11.04 -22.63 -6.60
CA LYS A 122 11.46 -23.14 -7.92
C LYS A 122 12.85 -22.63 -8.33
N TYR A 123 13.25 -21.45 -7.83
CA TYR A 123 14.48 -20.76 -8.21
C TYR A 123 15.43 -20.56 -7.02
N ASP A 124 15.40 -21.48 -6.09
CA ASP A 124 16.36 -21.53 -4.97
C ASP A 124 17.80 -21.53 -5.50
N GLY A 125 18.67 -20.74 -4.86
CA GLY A 125 20.07 -20.54 -5.31
C GLY A 125 20.26 -19.49 -6.41
N LYS A 126 19.21 -18.83 -6.93
CA LYS A 126 19.33 -17.68 -7.85
C LYS A 126 19.12 -16.37 -7.10
N GLN A 127 19.77 -15.31 -7.59
CA GLN A 127 19.50 -13.95 -7.11
C GLN A 127 18.20 -13.45 -7.73
N ILE A 128 17.23 -13.11 -6.89
CA ILE A 128 15.94 -12.53 -7.34
C ILE A 128 15.91 -11.08 -6.86
N ILE A 129 15.74 -10.14 -7.79
CA ILE A 129 15.59 -8.71 -7.52
C ILE A 129 14.15 -8.32 -7.89
N ILE A 130 13.42 -7.75 -6.95
CA ILE A 130 12.03 -7.37 -7.11
C ILE A 130 11.90 -5.87 -6.88
N SER A 131 11.39 -5.13 -7.85
CA SER A 131 10.92 -3.77 -7.64
C SER A 131 9.43 -3.78 -7.30
N THR A 132 9.03 -2.99 -6.31
CA THR A 132 7.64 -2.94 -5.84
C THR A 132 7.34 -1.60 -5.17
N HIS A 133 6.11 -1.12 -5.31
CA HIS A 133 5.53 -0.03 -4.52
C HIS A 133 4.64 -0.55 -3.39
N SER A 134 4.46 -1.85 -3.27
CA SER A 134 3.60 -2.48 -2.28
C SER A 134 4.35 -2.75 -0.98
N SER A 135 3.94 -2.07 0.08
CA SER A 135 4.39 -2.36 1.45
C SER A 135 4.18 -3.82 1.83
N PHE A 136 3.12 -4.43 1.29
CA PHE A 136 2.80 -5.83 1.52
C PHE A 136 3.84 -6.78 0.88
N VAL A 137 4.22 -6.55 -0.38
CA VAL A 137 5.27 -7.36 -1.05
C VAL A 137 6.58 -7.24 -0.31
N ALA A 138 7.00 -6.02 0.03
CA ALA A 138 8.23 -5.77 0.75
C ALA A 138 8.25 -6.48 2.12
N ASN A 139 7.14 -6.43 2.87
CA ASN A 139 7.01 -7.13 4.15
C ASN A 139 7.06 -8.66 3.99
N LYS A 140 6.41 -9.22 2.96
CA LYS A 140 6.38 -10.66 2.69
C LYS A 140 7.73 -11.22 2.29
N LEU A 141 8.53 -10.45 1.56
CA LEU A 141 9.87 -10.82 1.17
C LEU A 141 10.88 -10.72 2.32
N GLY A 142 10.51 -9.99 3.36
CA GLY A 142 11.33 -9.74 4.54
C GLY A 142 12.19 -8.49 4.38
N LEU A 143 12.29 -7.71 5.45
CA LEU A 143 13.03 -6.44 5.48
C LEU A 143 14.55 -6.62 5.40
N ASP A 144 15.05 -7.84 5.57
CA ASP A 144 16.49 -8.16 5.54
C ASP A 144 17.17 -7.81 4.22
N HIS A 145 16.40 -7.88 3.14
CA HIS A 145 16.88 -7.66 1.79
C HIS A 145 16.30 -6.41 1.16
N LEU A 146 15.60 -5.60 1.96
CA LEU A 146 14.95 -4.39 1.47
C LEU A 146 15.98 -3.29 1.21
N LEU A 147 15.95 -2.79 -0.03
CA LEU A 147 16.69 -1.62 -0.47
C LEU A 147 15.67 -0.50 -0.75
N LEU A 148 15.76 0.59 0.00
CA LEU A 148 14.96 1.78 -0.26
C LEU A 148 15.68 2.64 -1.31
N LEU A 149 14.98 2.97 -2.41
CA LEU A 149 15.45 3.93 -3.40
C LEU A 149 14.75 5.26 -3.18
N GLU A 150 15.50 6.27 -2.78
CA GLU A 150 14.98 7.62 -2.58
C GLU A 150 16.03 8.65 -3.02
N ASN A 151 15.61 9.68 -3.76
CA ASN A 151 16.46 10.79 -4.20
C ASN A 151 17.80 10.33 -4.81
N HIS A 152 17.77 9.30 -5.68
CA HIS A 152 18.93 8.66 -6.32
C HIS A 152 19.92 7.99 -5.35
N LYS A 153 19.49 7.68 -4.13
CA LYS A 153 20.28 6.95 -3.13
C LYS A 153 19.66 5.60 -2.83
N VAL A 154 20.50 4.63 -2.51
CA VAL A 154 20.10 3.29 -2.06
C VAL A 154 20.45 3.14 -0.60
N THR A 155 19.46 2.83 0.24
CA THR A 155 19.62 2.63 1.68
C THR A 155 19.17 1.22 2.07
N LYS A 156 20.00 0.50 2.83
CA LYS A 156 19.66 -0.82 3.38
C LYS A 156 19.00 -0.68 4.75
N ILE A 157 17.81 -1.24 4.90
CA ILE A 157 17.09 -1.23 6.17
C ILE A 157 17.81 -2.06 7.26
N THR A 158 18.56 -3.11 6.88
CA THR A 158 19.29 -3.97 7.83
C THR A 158 20.40 -3.27 8.60
N GLU A 159 20.85 -2.11 8.14
CA GLU A 159 21.88 -1.32 8.83
C GLU A 159 21.32 -0.51 10.02
N LEU A 160 19.99 -0.58 10.27
CA LEU A 160 19.34 0.07 11.40
C LEU A 160 19.43 -0.81 12.67
N ALA A 161 19.71 -0.22 13.82
CA ALA A 161 19.78 -0.93 15.09
C ALA A 161 18.44 -1.58 15.49
N SER A 162 17.31 -0.98 15.05
CA SER A 162 15.96 -1.48 15.30
C SER A 162 15.46 -2.50 14.26
N ALA A 163 16.28 -2.92 13.31
CA ALA A 163 15.87 -3.81 12.20
C ALA A 163 15.22 -5.11 12.69
N ASP A 164 15.75 -5.73 13.75
CA ASP A 164 15.20 -6.97 14.33
C ASP A 164 13.79 -6.79 14.89
N PHE A 165 13.50 -5.65 15.49
CA PHE A 165 12.18 -5.34 16.01
C PHE A 165 11.17 -5.21 14.86
N PHE A 166 11.49 -4.42 13.83
CA PHE A 166 10.60 -4.21 12.69
C PHE A 166 10.38 -5.47 11.86
N ARG A 167 11.40 -6.30 11.76
CA ARG A 167 11.32 -7.61 11.13
C ARG A 167 10.28 -8.52 11.76
N LYS A 168 10.12 -8.44 13.08
CA LYS A 168 9.25 -9.34 13.86
C LYS A 168 7.83 -8.79 14.08
N ILE A 169 7.67 -7.49 14.25
CA ILE A 169 6.44 -6.91 14.82
C ILE A 169 5.80 -5.82 13.93
N ALA A 170 6.57 -4.93 13.34
CA ALA A 170 6.06 -3.69 12.76
C ALA A 170 6.31 -3.51 11.27
N GLY A 171 6.53 -4.60 10.54
CA GLY A 171 6.92 -4.51 9.12
C GLY A 171 5.98 -3.69 8.25
N TYR A 172 4.66 -3.78 8.47
CA TYR A 172 3.67 -3.06 7.68
C TYR A 172 3.68 -1.56 7.98
N ASP A 173 3.62 -1.16 9.23
CA ASP A 173 3.57 0.25 9.64
C ASP A 173 4.89 0.99 9.37
N THR A 174 6.01 0.29 9.47
CA THR A 174 7.30 0.83 9.04
C THR A 174 7.29 1.20 7.57
N LEU A 175 6.74 0.32 6.73
CA LEU A 175 6.67 0.57 5.30
C LEU A 175 5.68 1.68 4.95
N ARG A 176 4.56 1.79 5.68
CA ARG A 176 3.65 2.94 5.57
C ARG A 176 4.41 4.25 5.81
N MET A 177 5.18 4.31 6.91
CA MET A 177 5.99 5.48 7.24
C MET A 177 7.04 5.79 6.16
N LEU A 178 7.67 4.78 5.56
CA LEU A 178 8.70 4.98 4.54
C LEU A 178 8.14 5.42 3.18
N LEU A 179 6.90 5.09 2.88
CA LEU A 179 6.28 5.35 1.58
C LEU A 179 5.43 6.62 1.55
N CYS A 180 5.14 7.24 2.71
CA CYS A 180 4.43 8.51 2.79
C CYS A 180 5.40 9.70 2.74
N LYS A 181 4.88 10.90 2.42
CA LYS A 181 5.67 12.15 2.46
C LYS A 181 5.95 12.59 3.90
N LYS A 182 5.00 12.37 4.80
CA LYS A 182 5.08 12.69 6.23
C LYS A 182 4.27 11.65 7.00
N ALA A 183 4.79 11.12 8.09
CA ALA A 183 4.04 10.28 9.00
C ALA A 183 3.65 11.07 10.27
N ILE A 184 2.43 10.85 10.76
CA ILE A 184 2.02 11.28 12.10
C ILE A 184 1.84 10.01 12.93
N LEU A 185 2.72 9.80 13.90
CA LEU A 185 2.70 8.63 14.77
C LEU A 185 1.86 8.91 16.01
N VAL A 186 0.96 8.01 16.30
CA VAL A 186 0.03 8.08 17.43
C VAL A 186 0.05 6.80 18.26
N GLU A 187 -0.54 6.81 19.44
CA GLU A 187 -0.52 5.66 20.33
C GLU A 187 -1.56 4.62 19.94
N GLY A 188 -2.78 5.04 19.60
CA GLY A 188 -3.88 4.13 19.33
C GLY A 188 -4.87 4.64 18.27
N ASP A 189 -5.88 3.80 18.00
CA ASP A 189 -6.89 4.06 16.96
C ASP A 189 -7.74 5.30 17.28
N SER A 190 -7.99 5.59 18.56
CA SER A 190 -8.71 6.80 18.97
C SER A 190 -7.93 8.07 18.60
N ASP A 191 -6.62 8.05 18.81
CA ASP A 191 -5.73 9.17 18.47
C ASP A 191 -5.70 9.35 16.94
N GLU A 192 -5.60 8.24 16.18
CA GLU A 192 -5.61 8.26 14.72
C GLU A 192 -6.85 8.98 14.18
N LEU A 193 -8.05 8.63 14.66
CA LEU A 193 -9.30 9.26 14.26
C LEU A 193 -9.35 10.75 14.60
N ILE A 194 -8.92 11.12 15.79
CA ILE A 194 -8.91 12.52 16.23
C ILE A 194 -7.92 13.37 15.44
N ILE A 195 -6.74 12.84 15.14
CA ILE A 195 -5.74 13.52 14.31
C ILE A 195 -6.25 13.70 12.89
N GLN A 196 -6.86 12.68 12.29
CA GLN A 196 -7.45 12.79 10.95
C GLN A 196 -8.56 13.84 10.92
N LYS A 197 -9.43 13.88 11.95
CA LYS A 197 -10.48 14.91 12.06
C LYS A 197 -9.91 16.31 12.22
N ALA A 198 -8.89 16.47 13.04
CA ALA A 198 -8.21 17.75 13.22
C ALA A 198 -7.60 18.25 11.90
N TYR A 199 -7.01 17.34 11.12
CA TYR A 199 -6.48 17.62 9.80
C TYR A 199 -7.60 18.08 8.84
N MET A 200 -8.69 17.30 8.74
CA MET A 200 -9.85 17.64 7.90
C MET A 200 -10.40 19.04 8.20
N ASN A 201 -10.47 19.40 9.48
CA ASN A 201 -10.98 20.72 9.89
C ASN A 201 -10.06 21.87 9.41
N LEU A 202 -8.76 21.65 9.31
CA LEU A 202 -7.80 22.66 8.82
C LEU A 202 -7.65 22.68 7.29
N HIS A 203 -7.96 21.57 6.61
CA HIS A 203 -7.70 21.34 5.19
C HIS A 203 -8.98 21.12 4.36
N ASN A 204 -10.06 21.85 4.68
CA ASN A 204 -11.31 21.86 3.91
C ASN A 204 -11.94 20.45 3.73
N GLY A 205 -11.87 19.60 4.73
CA GLY A 205 -12.45 18.27 4.73
C GLY A 205 -11.61 17.18 4.10
N LYS A 206 -10.39 17.48 3.62
CA LYS A 206 -9.48 16.47 3.07
C LYS A 206 -8.92 15.56 4.16
N LEU A 207 -8.79 14.28 3.83
CA LEU A 207 -8.04 13.33 4.66
C LEU A 207 -6.52 13.54 4.52
N PRO A 208 -5.71 13.29 5.56
CA PRO A 208 -4.25 13.41 5.50
C PRO A 208 -3.63 12.62 4.35
N ILE A 209 -4.14 11.43 4.09
CA ILE A 209 -3.61 10.53 3.03
C ILE A 209 -3.72 11.14 1.62
N GLU A 210 -4.69 12.01 1.36
CA GLU A 210 -4.85 12.70 0.08
C GLU A 210 -3.69 13.67 -0.21
N ASP A 211 -3.06 14.19 0.83
CA ASP A 211 -1.88 15.06 0.73
C ASP A 211 -0.55 14.28 0.93
N GLY A 212 -0.63 12.95 1.04
CA GLY A 212 0.51 12.04 1.22
C GLY A 212 1.01 11.96 2.66
N ILE A 213 0.16 12.34 3.63
CA ILE A 213 0.43 12.22 5.07
C ILE A 213 -0.27 10.97 5.58
N ASP A 214 0.45 10.09 6.26
CA ASP A 214 -0.12 8.89 6.86
C ASP A 214 -0.14 9.02 8.38
N VAL A 215 -1.31 8.77 9.00
CA VAL A 215 -1.45 8.73 10.45
C VAL A 215 -1.36 7.26 10.88
N ILE A 216 -0.39 6.93 11.71
CA ILE A 216 -0.02 5.54 12.00
C ILE A 216 -0.05 5.29 13.50
N SER A 217 -0.90 4.36 13.94
CA SER A 217 -0.92 3.87 15.32
C SER A 217 0.25 2.90 15.55
N VAL A 218 1.18 3.26 16.43
CA VAL A 218 2.42 2.50 16.70
C VAL A 218 2.52 1.99 18.13
N GLY A 219 1.47 2.15 18.92
CA GLY A 219 1.48 1.84 20.35
C GLY A 219 2.54 2.67 21.07
N THR A 220 3.30 2.05 21.94
CA THR A 220 4.39 2.70 22.70
C THR A 220 5.74 2.69 21.97
N SER A 221 5.80 2.24 20.73
CA SER A 221 7.05 1.96 19.99
C SER A 221 7.68 3.18 19.30
N PHE A 222 7.26 4.39 19.60
CA PHE A 222 7.68 5.65 18.95
C PHE A 222 9.20 5.77 18.73
N LEU A 223 10.02 5.50 19.73
CA LEU A 223 11.47 5.70 19.64
C LEU A 223 12.12 4.88 18.54
N ARG A 224 11.57 3.71 18.23
CA ARG A 224 12.09 2.85 17.17
C ARG A 224 11.76 3.39 15.78
N PHE A 225 10.56 3.94 15.61
CA PHE A 225 10.17 4.63 14.39
C PHE A 225 10.98 5.92 14.19
N LEU A 226 11.24 6.66 15.26
CA LEU A 226 12.07 7.87 15.23
C LEU A 226 13.52 7.57 14.84
N GLU A 227 14.09 6.44 15.28
CA GLU A 227 15.43 6.02 14.85
C GLU A 227 15.51 5.83 13.33
N ILE A 228 14.50 5.20 12.73
CA ILE A 228 14.42 5.04 11.28
C ILE A 228 14.24 6.40 10.58
N ALA A 229 13.32 7.21 11.08
CA ALA A 229 13.04 8.52 10.51
C ALA A 229 14.28 9.43 10.53
N ASP A 230 15.06 9.43 11.61
CA ASP A 230 16.31 10.19 11.73
C ASP A 230 17.36 9.74 10.72
N ARG A 231 17.53 8.43 10.55
CA ARG A 231 18.52 7.87 9.62
C ARG A 231 18.16 8.02 8.14
N LEU A 232 16.88 7.93 7.82
CA LEU A 232 16.39 7.99 6.44
C LEU A 232 15.92 9.38 6.03
N GLY A 233 15.84 10.33 6.97
CA GLY A 233 15.38 11.69 6.67
C GLY A 233 13.86 11.78 6.46
N VAL A 234 13.07 10.77 6.87
CA VAL A 234 11.61 10.77 6.75
C VAL A 234 11.01 11.81 7.69
N PHE A 235 10.07 12.61 7.21
CA PHE A 235 9.36 13.58 8.05
C PHE A 235 8.36 12.89 8.95
N VAL A 236 8.53 13.05 10.26
CA VAL A 236 7.69 12.41 11.29
C VAL A 236 7.26 13.42 12.34
N ALA A 237 5.98 13.45 12.66
CA ALA A 237 5.44 14.09 13.86
C ALA A 237 4.94 12.98 14.81
N VAL A 238 5.37 13.01 16.06
CA VAL A 238 4.81 12.17 17.13
C VAL A 238 3.76 12.97 17.87
N VAL A 239 2.58 12.42 18.07
CA VAL A 239 1.55 12.95 18.95
C VAL A 239 1.36 11.97 20.10
N THR A 240 1.66 12.42 21.33
CA THR A 240 1.64 11.55 22.51
C THR A 240 1.11 12.29 23.73
N ASP A 241 0.46 11.55 24.60
CA ASP A 241 0.03 12.03 25.89
C ASP A 241 1.22 12.25 26.85
N ASN A 242 1.12 13.21 27.77
CA ASN A 242 2.15 13.42 28.77
C ASN A 242 1.92 12.60 30.04
N ASP A 243 0.78 11.96 30.19
CA ASP A 243 0.38 11.11 31.31
C ASP A 243 0.61 11.73 32.71
N GLY A 244 0.67 13.06 32.79
CA GLY A 244 0.97 13.79 34.00
C GLY A 244 2.45 13.86 34.37
N ASN A 245 3.34 13.39 33.49
CA ASN A 245 4.79 13.38 33.73
C ASN A 245 5.56 13.96 32.54
N VAL A 246 5.54 15.27 32.40
CA VAL A 246 6.24 16.01 31.34
C VAL A 246 7.75 15.78 31.40
N GLU A 247 8.36 15.80 32.57
CA GLU A 247 9.81 15.58 32.71
C GLU A 247 10.22 14.19 32.20
N GLY A 248 9.46 13.17 32.58
CA GLY A 248 9.68 11.79 32.09
C GLY A 248 9.54 11.67 30.60
N LEU A 249 8.55 12.36 30.01
CA LEU A 249 8.35 12.40 28.55
C LEU A 249 9.53 13.10 27.86
N GLU A 250 9.94 14.26 28.33
CA GLU A 250 11.08 14.99 27.76
C GLU A 250 12.40 14.21 27.89
N GLN A 251 12.60 13.49 29.02
CA GLN A 251 13.73 12.57 29.15
C GLN A 251 13.67 11.39 28.16
N LYS A 252 12.46 10.83 27.90
CA LYS A 252 12.24 9.77 26.89
C LYS A 252 12.64 10.24 25.50
N TYR A 253 12.27 11.46 25.12
CA TYR A 253 12.53 12.02 23.80
C TYR A 253 13.71 12.99 23.71
N LYS A 254 14.63 13.00 24.70
CA LYS A 254 15.76 13.92 24.80
C LYS A 254 16.65 14.01 23.57
N ASN A 255 16.71 12.93 22.76
CA ASN A 255 17.50 12.89 21.54
C ASN A 255 16.83 13.60 20.36
N TYR A 256 15.57 14.02 20.53
CA TYR A 256 14.74 14.65 19.50
C TYR A 256 14.12 15.97 19.96
N LEU A 257 14.47 16.46 21.16
CA LEU A 257 13.95 17.69 21.76
C LEU A 257 15.06 18.70 22.07
N GLY A 258 14.71 19.97 22.14
CA GLY A 258 15.60 21.05 22.54
C GLY A 258 16.79 21.20 21.59
N LYS A 259 18.01 21.12 22.13
CA LYS A 259 19.25 21.22 21.33
C LYS A 259 19.49 20.05 20.37
N ASN A 260 18.82 18.93 20.61
CA ASN A 260 18.93 17.71 19.80
C ASN A 260 17.78 17.57 18.79
N GLN A 261 16.92 18.58 18.66
CA GLN A 261 15.82 18.57 17.72
C GLN A 261 16.33 18.34 16.29
N LYS A 262 15.66 17.45 15.58
CA LYS A 262 15.96 17.12 14.18
C LYS A 262 15.01 17.88 13.24
N PRO A 263 15.47 18.32 12.07
CA PRO A 263 14.64 19.10 11.15
C PRO A 263 13.44 18.32 10.58
N ASN A 264 13.54 16.99 10.53
CA ASN A 264 12.51 16.09 10.01
C ASN A 264 11.68 15.41 11.10
N ILE A 265 11.93 15.71 12.41
CA ILE A 265 11.23 15.07 13.52
C ILE A 265 10.64 16.12 14.45
N LYS A 266 9.36 15.96 14.76
CA LYS A 266 8.63 16.81 15.68
C LYS A 266 7.94 15.97 16.77
N ILE A 267 8.08 16.37 18.02
CA ILE A 267 7.39 15.73 19.15
C ILE A 267 6.33 16.70 19.66
N CYS A 268 5.06 16.33 19.52
CA CYS A 268 3.90 17.14 19.89
C CYS A 268 3.23 16.55 21.13
N TYR A 269 3.22 17.27 22.21
CA TYR A 269 2.62 16.90 23.49
C TYR A 269 2.16 18.14 24.24
N ASP A 270 1.19 17.98 25.17
CA ASP A 270 0.79 19.08 26.04
C ASP A 270 1.85 19.30 27.14
N LYS A 271 2.37 20.51 27.23
CA LYS A 271 3.36 20.89 28.25
C LYS A 271 2.76 21.13 29.62
N THR A 272 1.42 21.18 29.72
CA THR A 272 0.72 21.41 30.99
C THR A 272 0.27 20.09 31.59
N VAL A 273 0.42 19.98 32.92
CA VAL A 273 -0.11 18.85 33.69
C VAL A 273 -1.41 19.31 34.35
N ASP A 274 -2.49 18.63 33.99
CA ASP A 274 -3.80 18.86 34.57
C ASP A 274 -4.04 17.89 35.73
N THR A 275 -4.67 18.39 36.79
CA THR A 275 -4.98 17.62 38.01
C THR A 275 -6.45 17.74 38.36
N GLY A 276 -6.99 16.78 39.10
CA GLY A 276 -8.35 16.80 39.59
C GLY A 276 -8.60 15.74 40.65
N THR A 277 -9.81 15.62 41.12
CA THR A 277 -10.21 14.76 42.25
C THR A 277 -11.02 13.52 41.83
N LEU A 278 -11.31 13.36 40.53
CA LEU A 278 -12.10 12.25 40.06
C LEU A 278 -11.36 10.91 40.25
N LYS A 279 -12.08 9.94 40.82
CA LYS A 279 -11.63 8.54 40.88
C LYS A 279 -12.51 7.63 40.09
N ILE A 280 -11.90 6.65 39.38
CA ILE A 280 -12.60 5.64 38.60
C ILE A 280 -12.03 4.28 38.96
N GLY A 281 -12.89 3.38 39.47
CA GLY A 281 -12.48 2.03 39.88
C GLY A 281 -11.46 2.03 41.04
N GLY A 282 -11.50 3.06 41.91
CA GLY A 282 -10.58 3.20 43.05
C GLY A 282 -9.24 3.86 42.71
N SER A 283 -8.93 4.11 41.42
CA SER A 283 -7.70 4.80 40.98
C SER A 283 -7.98 6.24 40.60
N ASP A 284 -6.99 7.13 40.75
CA ASP A 284 -7.08 8.50 40.30
C ASP A 284 -7.23 8.56 38.77
N TYR A 285 -8.12 9.46 38.30
CA TYR A 285 -8.33 9.66 36.88
C TYR A 285 -7.17 10.46 36.28
N ASN A 286 -6.62 9.97 35.14
CA ASN A 286 -5.59 10.70 34.42
C ASN A 286 -6.21 11.80 33.54
N TYR A 287 -5.97 13.07 33.93
CA TYR A 287 -6.44 14.24 33.19
C TYR A 287 -5.55 14.62 31.99
N ASN A 288 -4.53 13.82 31.70
CA ASN A 288 -3.46 14.16 30.76
C ASN A 288 -3.39 13.22 29.57
N THR A 289 -4.49 12.52 29.29
CA THR A 289 -4.71 11.74 28.08
C THR A 289 -5.55 12.52 27.06
N LEU A 290 -5.72 11.97 25.87
CA LEU A 290 -6.45 12.58 24.75
C LEU A 290 -7.85 13.08 25.14
N GLU A 291 -8.66 12.23 25.78
CA GLU A 291 -10.07 12.52 26.04
C GLU A 291 -10.28 13.75 26.96
N PRO A 292 -9.65 13.84 28.14
CA PRO A 292 -9.78 15.02 28.98
C PRO A 292 -9.17 16.28 28.34
N LYS A 293 -8.08 16.16 27.58
CA LYS A 293 -7.51 17.29 26.84
C LYS A 293 -8.47 17.80 25.75
N LEU A 294 -9.18 16.92 25.07
CA LEU A 294 -10.21 17.29 24.09
C LEU A 294 -11.40 18.00 24.77
N LEU A 295 -11.87 17.51 25.92
CA LEU A 295 -12.90 18.17 26.72
C LEU A 295 -12.46 19.58 27.13
N LYS A 296 -11.24 19.71 27.65
CA LYS A 296 -10.67 21.00 28.08
C LYS A 296 -10.57 21.99 26.91
N ALA A 297 -10.13 21.55 25.73
CA ALA A 297 -10.03 22.39 24.54
C ALA A 297 -11.38 22.99 24.11
N ASN A 298 -12.49 22.33 24.47
CA ASN A 298 -13.86 22.77 24.20
C ASN A 298 -14.53 23.40 25.45
N GLY A 299 -13.75 23.85 26.44
CA GLY A 299 -14.26 24.48 27.66
C GLY A 299 -15.14 23.57 28.50
N GLU A 300 -14.91 22.24 28.44
CA GLU A 300 -15.69 21.21 29.14
C GLU A 300 -17.22 21.34 28.90
N ASN A 301 -17.59 21.69 27.67
CA ASN A 301 -18.98 21.97 27.30
C ASN A 301 -19.79 20.66 27.27
N LEU A 302 -20.46 20.38 28.38
CA LEU A 302 -21.27 19.18 28.59
C LEU A 302 -22.39 19.04 27.57
N GLU A 303 -23.02 20.14 27.17
CA GLU A 303 -24.11 20.12 26.18
C GLU A 303 -23.61 19.70 24.79
N LEU A 304 -22.46 20.23 24.37
CA LEU A 304 -21.83 19.88 23.12
C LEU A 304 -21.54 18.37 23.06
N PHE A 305 -20.88 17.84 24.09
CA PHE A 305 -20.47 16.43 24.11
C PHE A 305 -21.63 15.47 24.36
N ASN A 306 -22.63 15.84 25.14
CA ASN A 306 -23.87 15.06 25.24
C ASN A 306 -24.57 14.91 23.87
N LYS A 307 -24.66 16.01 23.11
CA LYS A 307 -25.23 15.98 21.76
C LYS A 307 -24.36 15.19 20.78
N LEU A 308 -23.03 15.21 20.97
CA LEU A 308 -22.08 14.51 20.13
C LEU A 308 -22.14 13.00 20.35
N PHE A 309 -22.28 12.60 21.61
CA PHE A 309 -22.24 11.18 22.00
C PHE A 309 -23.62 10.55 22.17
N ASP A 310 -24.72 11.29 21.91
CA ASP A 310 -26.10 10.86 22.13
C ASP A 310 -26.35 10.44 23.59
N THR A 311 -25.86 11.25 24.54
CA THR A 311 -25.94 11.00 25.98
C THR A 311 -26.62 12.14 26.69
N THR A 312 -27.00 11.93 27.97
CA THR A 312 -27.73 12.91 28.79
C THR A 312 -27.08 13.06 30.18
N TYR A 313 -25.77 13.06 30.27
CA TYR A 313 -25.05 13.21 31.52
C TYR A 313 -25.29 14.61 32.12
N SER A 314 -25.43 14.65 33.44
CA SER A 314 -25.65 15.91 34.19
C SER A 314 -24.32 16.47 34.77
N SER A 315 -23.24 15.72 34.72
CA SER A 315 -21.93 16.18 35.19
C SER A 315 -20.82 15.85 34.18
N ILE A 316 -19.79 16.70 34.19
CA ILE A 316 -18.59 16.48 33.36
C ILE A 316 -17.80 15.23 33.80
N ASP A 317 -17.88 14.86 35.07
CA ASP A 317 -17.21 13.69 35.59
C ASP A 317 -17.86 12.39 35.13
N ASP A 318 -19.19 12.35 34.95
CA ASP A 318 -19.88 11.21 34.33
C ASP A 318 -19.52 11.08 32.88
N LEU A 319 -19.41 12.19 32.16
CA LEU A 319 -18.94 12.21 30.78
C LEU A 319 -17.48 11.72 30.67
N ARG A 320 -16.56 12.13 31.59
CA ARG A 320 -15.18 11.63 31.65
C ARG A 320 -15.13 10.12 31.87
N ARG A 321 -15.99 9.58 32.75
CA ARG A 321 -16.12 8.13 32.96
C ARG A 321 -16.54 7.42 31.68
N TYR A 322 -17.56 7.94 31.02
CA TYR A 322 -18.04 7.39 29.75
C TYR A 322 -16.92 7.36 28.70
N MET A 323 -16.27 8.49 28.44
CA MET A 323 -15.19 8.60 27.45
C MET A 323 -14.02 7.65 27.75
N LYS A 324 -13.66 7.46 29.03
CA LYS A 324 -12.60 6.53 29.44
C LYS A 324 -12.87 5.09 29.00
N TYR A 325 -14.13 4.64 29.10
CA TYR A 325 -14.51 3.26 28.77
C TYR A 325 -14.92 3.08 27.30
N HIS A 326 -15.19 4.17 26.58
CA HIS A 326 -15.69 4.16 25.20
C HIS A 326 -14.81 5.01 24.28
N LYS A 327 -13.47 4.94 24.44
CA LYS A 327 -12.52 5.79 23.73
C LYS A 327 -12.70 5.79 22.22
N THR A 328 -12.66 4.62 21.60
CA THR A 328 -12.79 4.48 20.13
C THR A 328 -14.17 4.90 19.63
N GLU A 329 -15.23 4.57 20.37
CA GLU A 329 -16.58 5.00 20.02
C GLU A 329 -16.72 6.53 20.06
N CYS A 330 -16.19 7.16 21.10
CA CYS A 330 -16.18 8.62 21.21
C CYS A 330 -15.36 9.26 20.08
N ALA A 331 -14.19 8.70 19.74
CA ALA A 331 -13.36 9.18 18.65
C ALA A 331 -14.05 9.05 17.29
N LEU A 332 -14.77 7.96 17.04
CA LEU A 332 -15.59 7.79 15.83
C LEU A 332 -16.70 8.85 15.74
N LYS A 333 -17.44 9.10 16.83
CA LYS A 333 -18.48 10.13 16.85
C LYS A 333 -17.91 11.54 16.65
N VAL A 334 -16.71 11.81 17.14
CA VAL A 334 -15.99 13.07 16.84
C VAL A 334 -15.61 13.13 15.37
N PHE A 335 -15.09 12.04 14.81
CA PHE A 335 -14.68 11.97 13.41
C PHE A 335 -15.85 12.22 12.45
N ASP A 336 -16.99 11.58 12.69
CA ASP A 336 -18.19 11.69 11.84
C ASP A 336 -18.95 12.99 12.03
N SER A 337 -18.66 13.78 13.08
CA SER A 337 -19.41 14.99 13.40
C SER A 337 -19.13 16.13 12.44
N GLU A 338 -20.18 16.82 12.03
CA GLU A 338 -20.12 18.12 11.33
C GLU A 338 -20.06 19.32 12.29
N ARG A 339 -20.11 19.08 13.61
CA ARG A 339 -20.06 20.15 14.61
C ARG A 339 -18.66 20.75 14.71
N GLU A 340 -18.59 22.02 15.05
CA GLU A 340 -17.33 22.67 15.33
C GLU A 340 -16.74 22.13 16.65
N ILE A 341 -15.63 21.41 16.55
CA ILE A 341 -14.89 20.83 17.65
C ILE A 341 -13.47 21.43 17.64
N LYS A 342 -13.03 21.94 18.77
CA LYS A 342 -11.68 22.46 18.96
C LYS A 342 -10.75 21.35 19.42
N PHE A 343 -9.55 21.32 18.85
CA PHE A 343 -8.54 20.34 19.19
C PHE A 343 -7.45 20.96 20.07
N PRO A 344 -6.83 20.18 20.97
CA PRO A 344 -5.69 20.63 21.75
C PRO A 344 -4.56 21.16 20.87
N GLN A 345 -3.82 22.15 21.39
CA GLN A 345 -2.79 22.83 20.60
C GLN A 345 -1.71 21.88 20.07
N TYR A 346 -1.28 20.90 20.87
CA TYR A 346 -0.26 19.93 20.45
C TYR A 346 -0.70 19.06 19.28
N ILE A 347 -2.00 18.77 19.14
CA ILE A 347 -2.58 18.09 17.99
C ILE A 347 -2.53 19.01 16.77
N LEU A 348 -2.96 20.27 16.91
CA LEU A 348 -2.92 21.25 15.83
C LEU A 348 -1.51 21.50 15.32
N GLU A 349 -0.49 21.42 16.19
CA GLU A 349 0.91 21.55 15.81
C GLU A 349 1.40 20.39 14.93
N ALA A 350 0.85 19.18 15.08
CA ALA A 350 1.22 18.02 14.27
C ALA A 350 0.62 18.06 12.86
N VAL A 351 -0.62 18.63 12.74
CA VAL A 351 -1.40 18.60 11.49
C VAL A 351 -1.26 19.88 10.65
N ARG A 352 -0.65 20.94 11.19
CA ARG A 352 -0.35 22.15 10.41
C ARG A 352 0.77 21.87 9.41
N ASP A 353 0.64 22.49 8.23
CA ASP A 353 1.71 22.53 7.25
C ASP A 353 2.90 23.31 7.85
N GLU A 354 4.04 22.70 7.90
CA GLU A 354 5.30 23.41 8.12
C GLU A 354 5.70 24.06 6.78
N LYS A 355 5.75 25.39 6.77
CA LYS A 355 6.22 26.18 5.63
C LYS A 355 7.72 26.01 5.42
#